data_0a56a6c1c079d1c36cafeb2278545ff3
#
_entry.id   0a56a6c1c079d1c36cafeb2278545ff3
#
_cell.length_a   1.000
_cell.length_b   1.000
_cell.length_c   1.000
_cell.angle_alpha   90.00
_cell.angle_beta   90.00
_cell.angle_gamma   90.00
#
_symmetry.space_group_name_H-M   'P 1'
#
loop_
_entity.id
_entity.type
_entity.pdbx_description
1 polymer ?
#
loop_
_entity_poly.entity_id
_entity_poly.type
_entity_poly.pdbx_seq_one_letter_code
_entity_poly.pdbx_strand_id
1 'polypeptide(L)'
;MKNKITVSIAGQEYTMVAEEDENYVHRCATLVDSQVREIMNGSPLGRSDAAVLAAMNIADQFFREQEASENLRRQIKDGLDENARLKMELSEAKREIFKLQNAHKS
;
A
#
# COMPACT_ATOMS: atom_id res chain seq x y z
N MET A 1 -25.58 -5.19 -3.63
CA MET A 1 -26.49 -4.61 -4.63
C MET A 1 -25.73 -3.80 -5.64
N LYS A 2 -26.01 -4.02 -6.91
CA LYS A 2 -25.38 -3.24 -7.99
C LYS A 2 -26.07 -1.89 -8.10
N ASN A 3 -25.30 -0.82 -7.99
CA ASN A 3 -25.78 0.55 -8.12
C ASN A 3 -25.25 1.18 -9.38
N LYS A 4 -26.09 2.00 -10.02
CA LYS A 4 -25.63 2.87 -11.10
C LYS A 4 -25.08 4.14 -10.48
N ILE A 5 -23.83 4.44 -10.76
CA ILE A 5 -23.14 5.61 -10.21
C ILE A 5 -22.60 6.43 -11.36
N THR A 6 -22.90 7.73 -11.35
CA THR A 6 -22.38 8.67 -12.35
C THR A 6 -21.22 9.43 -11.75
N VAL A 7 -20.10 9.42 -12.47
CA VAL A 7 -18.88 10.14 -12.08
C VAL A 7 -18.47 11.10 -13.19
N SER A 8 -17.79 12.17 -12.80
CA SER A 8 -17.27 13.15 -13.75
C SER A 8 -15.76 13.07 -13.79
N ILE A 9 -15.22 12.87 -15.00
CA ILE A 9 -13.76 12.79 -15.21
C ILE A 9 -13.40 13.71 -16.36
N ALA A 10 -12.55 14.69 -16.07
CA ALA A 10 -12.11 15.69 -17.04
C ALA A 10 -13.26 16.37 -17.79
N GLY A 11 -14.31 16.71 -17.05
CA GLY A 11 -15.46 17.42 -17.60
C GLY A 11 -16.48 16.55 -18.31
N GLN A 12 -16.32 15.25 -18.33
CA GLN A 12 -17.27 14.33 -18.96
C GLN A 12 -17.86 13.38 -17.94
N GLU A 13 -19.16 13.13 -18.03
CA GLU A 13 -19.86 12.21 -17.16
C GLU A 13 -19.81 10.79 -17.70
N TYR A 14 -19.62 9.85 -16.78
CA TYR A 14 -19.64 8.42 -17.06
C TYR A 14 -20.51 7.74 -16.05
N THR A 15 -21.37 6.84 -16.53
CA THR A 15 -22.21 6.04 -15.63
C THR A 15 -21.67 4.62 -15.60
N MET A 16 -21.45 4.13 -14.39
CA MET A 16 -20.95 2.77 -14.20
C MET A 16 -21.83 2.00 -13.23
N VAL A 17 -21.77 0.68 -13.31
CA VAL A 17 -22.45 -0.21 -12.37
C VAL A 17 -21.40 -0.77 -11.44
N ALA A 18 -21.58 -0.57 -10.14
CA ALA A 18 -20.64 -1.01 -9.13
C ALA A 18 -21.35 -1.67 -7.96
N GLU A 19 -20.70 -2.63 -7.34
CA GLU A 19 -21.18 -3.28 -6.12
C GLU A 19 -20.62 -2.59 -4.88
N GLU A 20 -19.53 -1.84 -5.04
CA GLU A 20 -18.86 -1.14 -3.97
C GLU A 20 -19.68 0.06 -3.51
N ASP A 21 -19.31 0.57 -2.33
CA ASP A 21 -19.89 1.78 -1.77
C ASP A 21 -19.73 2.97 -2.71
N GLU A 22 -20.77 3.79 -2.82
CA GLU A 22 -20.77 4.96 -3.68
C GLU A 22 -19.64 5.94 -3.35
N ASN A 23 -19.37 6.14 -2.07
CA ASN A 23 -18.27 7.02 -1.65
C ASN A 23 -16.91 6.50 -2.12
N TYR A 24 -16.71 5.19 -2.11
CA TYR A 24 -15.50 4.58 -2.61
C TYR A 24 -15.33 4.82 -4.11
N VAL A 25 -16.41 4.62 -4.87
CA VAL A 25 -16.38 4.84 -6.33
C VAL A 25 -16.07 6.30 -6.64
N HIS A 26 -16.64 7.24 -5.91
CA HIS A 26 -16.33 8.66 -6.08
C HIS A 26 -14.88 8.99 -5.72
N ARG A 27 -14.29 8.32 -4.74
CA ARG A 27 -12.86 8.49 -4.43
C ARG A 27 -12.00 8.02 -5.59
N CYS A 28 -12.33 6.89 -6.19
CA CYS A 28 -11.62 6.40 -7.37
C CYS A 28 -11.74 7.39 -8.53
N ALA A 29 -12.95 7.90 -8.76
CA ALA A 29 -13.19 8.87 -9.83
C ALA A 29 -12.41 10.16 -9.61
N THR A 30 -12.33 10.63 -8.37
CA THR A 30 -11.56 11.83 -8.03
C THR A 30 -10.08 11.66 -8.34
N LEU A 31 -9.53 10.49 -8.02
CA LEU A 31 -8.14 10.19 -8.33
C LEU A 31 -7.89 10.19 -9.84
N VAL A 32 -8.75 9.50 -10.59
CA VAL A 32 -8.63 9.43 -12.05
C VAL A 32 -8.79 10.82 -12.66
N ASP A 33 -9.80 11.58 -12.24
CA ASP A 33 -10.04 12.94 -12.71
C ASP A 33 -8.81 13.82 -12.50
N SER A 34 -8.22 13.78 -11.32
CA SER A 34 -7.03 14.54 -10.97
C SER A 34 -5.87 14.20 -11.89
N GLN A 35 -5.61 12.92 -12.14
CA GLN A 35 -4.52 12.48 -13.00
C GLN A 35 -4.73 12.91 -14.45
N VAL A 36 -5.95 12.74 -14.96
CA VAL A 36 -6.26 13.11 -16.34
C VAL A 36 -6.13 14.63 -16.54
N ARG A 37 -6.66 15.43 -15.61
CA ARG A 37 -6.58 16.89 -15.70
C ARG A 37 -5.14 17.37 -15.65
N GLU A 38 -4.33 16.79 -14.80
CA GLU A 38 -2.91 17.16 -14.67
C GLU A 38 -2.17 16.95 -16.00
N ILE A 39 -2.42 15.83 -16.67
CA ILE A 39 -1.81 15.53 -17.97
C ILE A 39 -2.32 16.49 -19.03
N MET A 40 -3.62 16.75 -19.06
CA MET A 40 -4.20 17.68 -20.04
C MET A 40 -3.68 19.11 -19.86
N ASN A 41 -3.46 19.54 -18.62
CA ASN A 41 -2.94 20.88 -18.35
C ASN A 41 -1.48 21.03 -18.76
N GLY A 42 -0.70 19.96 -18.74
CA GLY A 42 0.71 19.98 -19.07
C GLY A 42 1.03 19.67 -20.53
N SER A 43 0.04 19.39 -21.37
CA SER A 43 0.26 18.96 -22.75
C SER A 43 -0.94 19.29 -23.64
N PRO A 44 -0.75 19.28 -24.99
CA PRO A 44 -1.85 19.48 -25.90
C PRO A 44 -2.73 18.26 -26.15
N LEU A 45 -2.59 17.23 -25.31
CA LEU A 45 -3.33 15.98 -25.47
C LEU A 45 -4.80 16.14 -25.14
N GLY A 46 -5.66 15.45 -25.91
CA GLY A 46 -7.07 15.34 -25.61
C GLY A 46 -7.34 14.36 -24.46
N ARG A 47 -8.61 14.31 -24.07
CA ARG A 47 -9.04 13.49 -22.93
C ARG A 47 -8.71 12.01 -23.10
N SER A 48 -8.93 11.45 -24.30
CA SER A 48 -8.69 10.02 -24.54
C SER A 48 -7.23 9.63 -24.36
N ASP A 49 -6.32 10.43 -24.94
CA ASP A 49 -4.89 10.15 -24.81
C ASP A 49 -4.41 10.39 -23.38
N ALA A 50 -4.91 11.46 -22.75
CA ALA A 50 -4.58 11.74 -21.36
C ALA A 50 -5.07 10.64 -20.42
N ALA A 51 -6.22 10.04 -20.72
CA ALA A 51 -6.75 8.93 -19.92
C ALA A 51 -5.85 7.71 -19.98
N VAL A 52 -5.29 7.40 -21.15
CA VAL A 52 -4.36 6.28 -21.31
C VAL A 52 -3.09 6.53 -20.49
N LEU A 53 -2.54 7.74 -20.57
CA LEU A 53 -1.34 8.07 -19.79
C LEU A 53 -1.62 8.10 -18.30
N ALA A 54 -2.79 8.57 -17.90
CA ALA A 54 -3.22 8.55 -16.50
C ALA A 54 -3.32 7.10 -15.98
N ALA A 55 -3.88 6.21 -16.79
CA ALA A 55 -3.96 4.79 -16.46
C ALA A 55 -2.57 4.18 -16.27
N MET A 56 -1.62 4.51 -17.11
CA MET A 56 -0.24 4.05 -16.99
C MET A 56 0.41 4.56 -15.71
N ASN A 57 0.17 5.83 -15.37
CA ASN A 57 0.72 6.41 -14.13
C ASN A 57 0.13 5.73 -12.90
N ILE A 58 -1.18 5.46 -12.91
CA ILE A 58 -1.86 4.79 -11.80
C ILE A 58 -1.35 3.36 -11.66
N ALA A 59 -1.17 2.65 -12.77
CA ALA A 59 -0.61 1.31 -12.76
C ALA A 59 0.81 1.28 -12.21
N ASP A 60 1.64 2.26 -12.59
CA ASP A 60 3.00 2.38 -12.08
C ASP A 60 2.98 2.59 -10.56
N GLN A 61 2.13 3.48 -10.07
CA GLN A 61 1.98 3.72 -8.63
C GLN A 61 1.52 2.47 -7.89
N PHE A 62 0.58 1.73 -8.49
CA PHE A 62 0.09 0.49 -7.90
C PHE A 62 1.23 -0.51 -7.70
N PHE A 63 2.04 -0.72 -8.71
CA PHE A 63 3.15 -1.68 -8.61
C PHE A 63 4.23 -1.21 -7.64
N ARG A 64 4.51 0.09 -7.60
CA ARG A 64 5.48 0.65 -6.64
C ARG A 64 5.01 0.46 -5.20
N GLU A 65 3.73 0.70 -4.94
CA GLU A 65 3.17 0.51 -3.60
C GLU A 65 3.13 -0.97 -3.21
N GLN A 66 2.84 -1.85 -4.16
CA GLN A 66 2.88 -3.29 -3.93
C GLN A 66 4.28 -3.74 -3.53
N GLU A 67 5.29 -3.27 -4.25
CA GLU A 67 6.69 -3.58 -3.95
C GLU A 67 7.11 -3.04 -2.58
N ALA A 68 6.73 -1.81 -2.27
CA ALA A 68 7.00 -1.21 -0.97
C ALA A 68 6.33 -2.00 0.16
N SER A 69 5.10 -2.44 -0.06
CA SER A 69 4.35 -3.25 0.91
C SER A 69 5.03 -4.60 1.15
N GLU A 70 5.50 -5.25 0.08
CA GLU A 70 6.24 -6.51 0.19
C GLU A 70 7.56 -6.33 0.94
N ASN A 71 8.27 -5.23 0.68
CA ASN A 71 9.51 -4.91 1.40
C ASN A 71 9.25 -4.69 2.88
N LEU A 72 8.17 -3.98 3.24
CA LEU A 72 7.79 -3.78 4.62
C LEU A 72 7.45 -5.10 5.31
N ARG A 73 6.73 -5.98 4.64
CA ARG A 73 6.40 -7.29 5.19
C ARG A 73 7.65 -8.11 5.48
N ARG A 74 8.64 -8.06 4.58
CA ARG A 74 9.92 -8.74 4.79
C ARG A 74 10.67 -8.14 5.97
N GLN A 75 10.69 -6.82 6.09
CA GLN A 75 11.34 -6.14 7.20
C GLN A 75 10.69 -6.50 8.54
N ILE A 76 9.36 -6.57 8.58
CA ILE A 76 8.62 -6.98 9.78
C ILE A 76 8.97 -8.42 10.13
N LYS A 77 8.96 -9.31 9.16
CA LYS A 77 9.30 -10.72 9.38
C LYS A 77 10.72 -10.86 9.91
N ASP A 78 11.67 -10.19 9.29
CA ASP A 78 13.07 -10.22 9.70
C ASP A 78 13.24 -9.67 11.11
N GLY A 79 12.53 -8.59 11.43
CA GLY A 79 12.54 -8.00 12.76
C GLY A 79 11.96 -8.94 13.81
N LEU A 80 10.87 -9.65 13.47
CA LEU A 80 10.27 -10.63 14.38
C LEU A 80 11.19 -11.82 14.61
N ASP A 81 11.85 -12.31 13.55
CA ASP A 81 12.80 -13.42 13.66
C ASP A 81 14.00 -13.04 14.53
N GLU A 82 14.54 -11.83 14.31
CA GLU A 82 15.66 -11.33 15.12
C GLU A 82 15.24 -11.14 16.57
N ASN A 83 14.04 -10.62 16.81
CA ASN A 83 13.53 -10.43 18.16
C ASN A 83 13.39 -11.77 18.91
N ALA A 84 12.91 -12.80 18.20
CA ALA A 84 12.81 -14.14 18.76
C ALA A 84 14.19 -14.71 19.10
N ARG A 85 15.17 -14.52 18.22
CA ARG A 85 16.54 -14.96 18.45
C ARG A 85 17.15 -14.26 19.65
N LEU A 86 16.97 -12.95 19.76
CA LEU A 86 17.48 -12.18 20.90
C LEU A 86 16.85 -12.62 22.21
N LYS A 87 15.56 -12.94 22.21
CA LYS A 87 14.89 -13.45 23.41
C LYS A 87 15.47 -14.81 23.86
N MET A 88 15.78 -15.67 22.90
CA MET A 88 16.41 -16.94 23.19
C MET A 88 17.81 -16.75 23.78
N GLU A 89 18.61 -15.87 23.19
CA GLU A 89 19.95 -15.56 23.68
C GLU A 89 19.90 -14.96 25.08
N LEU A 90 18.94 -14.10 25.34
CA LEU A 90 18.74 -13.53 26.68
C LEU A 90 18.38 -14.61 27.71
N SER A 91 17.50 -15.53 27.35
CA SER A 91 17.12 -16.63 28.24
C SER A 91 18.29 -17.53 28.54
N GLU A 92 19.13 -17.81 27.54
CA GLU A 92 20.34 -18.64 27.73
C GLU A 92 21.35 -17.93 28.63
N ALA A 93 21.54 -16.62 28.41
CA ALA A 93 22.45 -15.83 29.26
C ALA A 93 21.98 -15.81 30.72
N LYS A 94 20.69 -15.64 30.95
CA LYS A 94 20.12 -15.67 32.30
C LYS A 94 20.34 -17.03 32.97
N ARG A 95 20.15 -18.10 32.21
CA ARG A 95 20.39 -19.45 32.72
C ARG A 95 21.85 -19.65 33.11
N GLU A 96 22.76 -19.16 32.29
CA GLU A 96 24.20 -19.26 32.54
C GLU A 96 24.61 -18.48 33.78
N ILE A 97 24.08 -17.27 33.93
CA ILE A 97 24.31 -16.44 35.13
C ILE A 97 23.81 -17.17 36.38
N PHE A 98 22.65 -17.77 36.31
CA PHE A 98 22.07 -18.52 37.41
C PHE A 98 22.97 -19.71 37.82
N LYS A 99 23.49 -20.45 36.84
CA LYS A 99 24.40 -21.57 37.09
C LYS A 99 25.70 -21.10 37.74
N LEU A 100 26.26 -20.00 37.26
CA LEU A 100 27.49 -19.45 37.85
C LEU A 100 27.28 -18.98 39.28
N GLN A 101 26.16 -18.34 39.58
CA GLN A 101 25.81 -17.90 40.93
C GLN A 101 25.64 -19.08 41.87
N ASN A 102 25.02 -20.17 41.42
CA ASN A 102 24.84 -21.38 42.24
C ASN A 102 26.15 -22.11 42.44
N ALA A 103 27.04 -22.09 41.46
CA ALA A 103 28.37 -22.69 41.61
C ALA A 103 29.20 -22.00 42.68
N HIS A 104 29.04 -20.69 42.84
CA HIS A 104 29.72 -19.93 43.87
C HIS A 104 29.16 -20.16 45.27
N LYS A 105 27.94 -20.63 45.39
CA LYS A 105 27.27 -20.85 46.70
C LYS A 105 27.56 -22.19 47.31
N SER A 106 28.14 -23.11 46.58
CA SER A 106 28.40 -24.46 47.09
C SER A 106 29.74 -24.57 47.77
#